data_b16ade6d0e6064fb95d878c53a3db3d9
#
_entry.id   b16ade6d0e6064fb95d878c53a3db3d9
#
_cell.length_a   1.000
_cell.length_b   1.000
_cell.length_c   1.000
_cell.angle_alpha   90.00
_cell.angle_beta   90.00
_cell.angle_gamma   90.00
#
_symmetry.space_group_name_H-M   'P 1'
#
loop_
_entity.id
_entity.type
_entity.pdbx_description
1 polymer ?
#
loop_
_entity_poly.entity_id
_entity_poly.type
_entity_poly.pdbx_seq_one_letter_code
_entity_poly.pdbx_strand_id
1 'polypeptide(L)'
;MKELIVKKGIIYINGIMVDVDEYLTIEYLEYINLQSKRFELPKSFFTNEIFLSLIFNSKLFIYEYILKKEKIEKVIVYDYSLNNIYIRDATFNLNISFKQPIYLDFLLSLREKINNISSLISFISYLVMTLFFMTYQIFKNHKPLRIDNNKKFIIVHCKAGLNKIKKYIQLKGNDFILFIDPSVLPINNNQNCYSTYSLISWTDHFEILKSIFKKSYLGFLDLKIVISNNCSSYTSSLMLKEFSKRIPHYIYTKRAMKNILSFMNDNEFIHTEKESRWGALCNDLAKSYNKNPIGIPHGLEYAIKFPLEIFGEKVYCTSVNAERKMKNLYPERNFIYDSKLQEVIYSCNINDDTKRKIIFFTEGRNHFKDEEIINQLIKSKIDFYIKLHPLDSLSNYSLESSVKFIHDYRSAISNNVCIARNSSILLESTYNNSIPISIIVDSMDKFICDFLYPSLNHEAILKIYSVKELINRLSKNIL
;
A
#
# COMPACT_ATOMS: atom_id res chain seq x y z
N MET A 1 -2.49 19.43 -35.39
CA MET A 1 -1.65 19.14 -34.20
C MET A 1 -2.52 19.31 -32.96
N LYS A 2 -2.74 18.24 -32.21
CA LYS A 2 -3.59 18.27 -31.03
C LYS A 2 -2.75 18.72 -29.83
N GLU A 3 -3.19 19.77 -29.13
CA GLU A 3 -2.44 20.39 -28.04
C GLU A 3 -3.14 20.17 -26.70
N LEU A 4 -2.34 19.90 -25.65
CA LEU A 4 -2.75 19.94 -24.26
C LEU A 4 -2.14 21.18 -23.59
N ILE A 5 -2.98 21.97 -22.95
CA ILE A 5 -2.59 23.21 -22.27
C ILE A 5 -2.86 23.06 -20.78
N VAL A 6 -1.89 23.43 -19.94
CA VAL A 6 -2.04 23.49 -18.48
C VAL A 6 -1.94 24.93 -18.03
N LYS A 7 -3.01 25.42 -17.37
CA LYS A 7 -3.09 26.77 -16.84
C LYS A 7 -3.80 26.76 -15.47
N LYS A 8 -3.15 27.31 -14.44
CA LYS A 8 -3.64 27.31 -13.04
C LYS A 8 -4.00 25.92 -12.54
N GLY A 9 -3.19 24.90 -12.92
CA GLY A 9 -3.43 23.50 -12.53
C GLY A 9 -4.59 22.81 -13.26
N ILE A 10 -5.29 23.50 -14.18
CA ILE A 10 -6.39 22.98 -14.99
C ILE A 10 -5.85 22.54 -16.35
N ILE A 11 -6.32 21.40 -16.83
CA ILE A 11 -5.92 20.83 -18.11
C ILE A 11 -6.98 21.15 -19.16
N TYR A 12 -6.52 21.59 -20.33
CA TYR A 12 -7.35 21.83 -21.51
C TYR A 12 -6.82 21.04 -22.70
N ILE A 13 -7.70 20.37 -23.42
CA ILE A 13 -7.39 19.72 -24.69
C ILE A 13 -8.19 20.41 -25.78
N ASN A 14 -7.50 21.02 -26.78
CA ASN A 14 -8.11 21.84 -27.83
C ASN A 14 -9.06 22.94 -27.29
N GLY A 15 -8.69 23.55 -26.16
CA GLY A 15 -9.49 24.60 -25.52
C GLY A 15 -10.64 24.11 -24.62
N ILE A 16 -10.91 22.82 -24.56
CA ILE A 16 -11.94 22.22 -23.70
C ILE A 16 -11.29 21.79 -22.39
N MET A 17 -11.87 22.17 -21.24
CA MET A 17 -11.42 21.73 -19.93
C MET A 17 -11.63 20.23 -19.78
N VAL A 18 -10.63 19.54 -19.23
CA VAL A 18 -10.61 18.09 -19.06
C VAL A 18 -10.47 17.74 -17.58
N ASP A 19 -11.36 16.92 -17.08
CA ASP A 19 -11.20 16.27 -15.77
C ASP A 19 -10.35 15.00 -15.93
N VAL A 20 -9.19 14.99 -15.30
CA VAL A 20 -8.27 13.84 -15.32
C VAL A 20 -8.93 12.58 -14.73
N ASP A 21 -9.83 12.76 -13.77
CA ASP A 21 -10.48 11.67 -13.09
C ASP A 21 -11.49 10.91 -13.98
N GLU A 22 -11.98 11.51 -15.07
CA GLU A 22 -12.81 10.83 -16.08
C GLU A 22 -12.08 9.72 -16.84
N TYR A 23 -10.74 9.76 -16.83
CA TYR A 23 -9.90 8.73 -17.46
C TYR A 23 -9.61 7.53 -16.54
N LEU A 24 -10.11 7.51 -15.32
CA LEU A 24 -9.97 6.40 -14.37
C LEU A 24 -10.97 5.28 -14.72
N THR A 25 -10.67 4.53 -15.76
CA THR A 25 -11.53 3.49 -16.36
C THR A 25 -10.86 2.12 -16.33
N ILE A 26 -11.58 1.09 -16.80
CA ILE A 26 -11.00 -0.25 -16.95
C ILE A 26 -9.84 -0.27 -17.96
N GLU A 27 -9.93 0.50 -19.03
CA GLU A 27 -8.86 0.63 -20.03
C GLU A 27 -7.61 1.28 -19.44
N TYR A 28 -7.77 2.20 -18.50
CA TYR A 28 -6.65 2.75 -17.74
C TYR A 28 -5.99 1.68 -16.85
N LEU A 29 -6.78 0.82 -16.19
CA LEU A 29 -6.23 -0.30 -15.42
C LEU A 29 -5.45 -1.29 -16.31
N GLU A 30 -5.96 -1.57 -17.50
CA GLU A 30 -5.26 -2.39 -18.50
C GLU A 30 -3.95 -1.71 -18.94
N TYR A 31 -3.98 -0.40 -19.17
CA TYR A 31 -2.79 0.38 -19.46
C TYR A 31 -1.73 0.26 -18.34
N ILE A 32 -2.13 0.40 -17.07
CA ILE A 32 -1.22 0.21 -15.93
C ILE A 32 -0.59 -1.19 -15.96
N ASN A 33 -1.38 -2.22 -16.20
CA ASN A 33 -0.89 -3.60 -16.24
C ASN A 33 0.17 -3.82 -17.34
N LEU A 34 0.04 -3.13 -18.45
CA LEU A 34 1.05 -3.15 -19.51
C LEU A 34 2.34 -2.42 -19.10
N GLN A 35 2.25 -1.36 -18.26
CA GLN A 35 3.42 -0.60 -17.83
C GLN A 35 4.35 -1.39 -16.90
N SER A 36 3.88 -2.45 -16.27
CA SER A 36 4.73 -3.32 -15.43
C SER A 36 5.95 -3.84 -16.18
N LYS A 37 5.83 -4.07 -17.49
CA LYS A 37 6.93 -4.53 -18.36
C LYS A 37 8.09 -3.54 -18.47
N ARG A 38 7.86 -2.24 -18.27
CA ARG A 38 8.92 -1.21 -18.31
C ARG A 38 9.95 -1.37 -17.19
N PHE A 39 9.60 -2.13 -16.14
CA PHE A 39 10.41 -2.35 -14.95
C PHE A 39 11.06 -3.73 -14.91
N GLU A 40 11.04 -4.46 -16.01
CA GLU A 40 11.64 -5.80 -16.05
C GLU A 40 13.17 -5.77 -15.88
N LEU A 41 13.85 -4.71 -16.35
CA LEU A 41 15.30 -4.50 -16.21
C LEU A 41 15.64 -2.99 -16.20
N PRO A 42 16.54 -2.54 -15.32
CA PRO A 42 17.13 -3.22 -14.17
C PRO A 42 16.13 -3.38 -13.02
N LYS A 43 16.32 -4.35 -12.13
CA LYS A 43 15.47 -4.62 -10.98
C LYS A 43 16.09 -4.09 -9.69
N SER A 44 15.33 -3.32 -8.93
CA SER A 44 15.61 -3.01 -7.54
C SER A 44 14.55 -3.68 -6.66
N PHE A 45 14.88 -4.02 -5.43
CA PHE A 45 13.88 -4.53 -4.48
C PHE A 45 12.79 -3.53 -4.12
N PHE A 46 12.92 -2.26 -4.49
CA PHE A 46 11.88 -1.23 -4.39
C PHE A 46 11.02 -1.08 -5.65
N THR A 47 11.24 -1.86 -6.69
CA THR A 47 10.58 -1.69 -7.99
C THR A 47 9.05 -1.66 -7.88
N ASN A 48 8.44 -2.55 -7.11
CA ASN A 48 6.99 -2.55 -6.92
C ASN A 48 6.49 -1.29 -6.16
N GLU A 49 7.22 -0.83 -5.15
CA GLU A 49 6.87 0.38 -4.41
C GLU A 49 7.02 1.63 -5.28
N ILE A 50 8.05 1.69 -6.13
CA ILE A 50 8.23 2.74 -7.13
C ILE A 50 7.06 2.73 -8.13
N PHE A 51 6.71 1.55 -8.64
CA PHE A 51 5.60 1.37 -9.57
C PHE A 51 4.29 1.89 -8.99
N LEU A 52 3.96 1.51 -7.74
CA LEU A 52 2.77 2.02 -7.04
C LEU A 52 2.84 3.54 -6.81
N SER A 53 4.02 4.08 -6.50
CA SER A 53 4.20 5.52 -6.36
C SER A 53 3.93 6.28 -7.66
N LEU A 54 4.28 5.71 -8.82
CA LEU A 54 3.99 6.28 -10.13
C LEU A 54 2.51 6.25 -10.49
N ILE A 55 1.77 5.27 -9.97
CA ILE A 55 0.31 5.18 -10.16
C ILE A 55 -0.40 6.20 -9.26
N PHE A 56 -0.14 6.17 -7.95
CA PHE A 56 -0.98 6.84 -6.96
C PHE A 56 -0.45 8.21 -6.54
N ASN A 57 0.86 8.36 -6.34
CA ASN A 57 1.42 9.59 -5.80
C ASN A 57 1.73 10.61 -6.90
N SER A 58 2.36 10.17 -7.99
CA SER A 58 2.75 11.06 -9.08
C SER A 58 1.71 11.16 -10.18
N LYS A 59 0.73 10.25 -10.22
CA LYS A 59 -0.25 10.18 -11.31
C LYS A 59 0.41 10.12 -12.70
N LEU A 60 1.66 9.66 -12.82
CA LEU A 60 2.41 9.66 -14.09
C LEU A 60 1.68 8.85 -15.15
N PHE A 61 1.23 7.65 -14.80
CA PHE A 61 0.61 6.76 -15.79
C PHE A 61 -0.75 7.26 -16.29
N ILE A 62 -1.51 8.03 -15.49
CA ILE A 62 -2.73 8.60 -16.01
C ILE A 62 -2.46 9.72 -17.00
N TYR A 63 -1.43 10.54 -16.79
CA TYR A 63 -1.03 11.55 -17.77
C TYR A 63 -0.51 10.91 -19.06
N GLU A 64 0.31 9.85 -18.96
CA GLU A 64 0.74 9.10 -20.14
C GLU A 64 -0.45 8.49 -20.90
N TYR A 65 -1.41 7.92 -20.16
CA TYR A 65 -2.62 7.36 -20.76
C TYR A 65 -3.45 8.42 -21.49
N ILE A 66 -3.68 9.58 -20.88
CA ILE A 66 -4.39 10.72 -21.50
C ILE A 66 -3.68 11.16 -22.78
N LEU A 67 -2.36 11.39 -22.70
CA LEU A 67 -1.59 11.85 -23.85
C LEU A 67 -1.68 10.87 -25.01
N LYS A 68 -1.65 9.56 -24.76
CA LYS A 68 -1.81 8.52 -25.80
C LYS A 68 -3.23 8.43 -26.35
N LYS A 69 -4.23 8.34 -25.45
CA LYS A 69 -5.64 8.18 -25.80
C LYS A 69 -6.12 9.36 -26.65
N GLU A 70 -5.74 10.56 -26.25
CA GLU A 70 -6.10 11.80 -26.93
C GLU A 70 -5.20 12.13 -28.14
N LYS A 71 -4.15 11.34 -28.38
CA LYS A 71 -3.17 11.57 -29.48
C LYS A 71 -2.58 12.98 -29.43
N ILE A 72 -2.13 13.40 -28.22
CA ILE A 72 -1.54 14.72 -28.02
C ILE A 72 -0.13 14.76 -28.63
N GLU A 73 0.14 15.79 -29.41
CA GLU A 73 1.44 16.00 -30.09
C GLU A 73 2.28 17.07 -29.41
N LYS A 74 1.64 17.96 -28.62
CA LYS A 74 2.31 19.07 -27.94
C LYS A 74 1.64 19.39 -26.61
N VAL A 75 2.45 19.64 -25.58
CA VAL A 75 2.01 20.12 -24.27
C VAL A 75 2.60 21.50 -24.00
N ILE A 76 1.77 22.43 -23.53
CA ILE A 76 2.15 23.78 -23.14
C ILE A 76 1.74 24.02 -21.70
N VAL A 77 2.68 24.41 -20.85
CA VAL A 77 2.48 24.71 -19.45
C VAL A 77 2.76 26.18 -19.19
N TYR A 78 1.85 26.88 -18.52
CA TYR A 78 1.98 28.32 -18.26
C TYR A 78 2.39 28.65 -16.84
N ASP A 79 2.17 27.75 -15.88
CA ASP A 79 2.41 27.99 -14.46
C ASP A 79 3.06 26.79 -13.77
N TYR A 80 3.53 27.01 -12.52
CA TYR A 80 4.12 25.97 -11.70
C TYR A 80 3.05 25.26 -10.88
N SER A 81 2.92 23.95 -11.08
CA SER A 81 2.22 23.06 -10.18
C SER A 81 2.94 21.69 -10.11
N LEU A 82 2.69 20.90 -9.06
CA LEU A 82 3.22 19.53 -8.99
C LEU A 82 2.72 18.67 -10.16
N ASN A 83 1.47 18.88 -10.57
CA ASN A 83 0.89 18.17 -11.72
C ASN A 83 1.68 18.43 -13.01
N ASN A 84 2.21 19.65 -13.19
CA ASN A 84 2.98 20.01 -14.38
C ASN A 84 4.27 19.22 -14.51
N ILE A 85 4.88 18.86 -13.38
CA ILE A 85 6.09 18.03 -13.34
C ILE A 85 5.79 16.64 -13.86
N TYR A 86 4.70 16.04 -13.42
CA TYR A 86 4.33 14.70 -13.84
C TYR A 86 3.86 14.64 -15.29
N ILE A 87 3.19 15.71 -15.78
CA ILE A 87 2.87 15.86 -17.20
C ILE A 87 4.15 15.97 -18.03
N ARG A 88 5.16 16.72 -17.56
CA ARG A 88 6.48 16.80 -18.21
C ARG A 88 7.14 15.42 -18.30
N ASP A 89 7.11 14.63 -17.22
CA ASP A 89 7.63 13.27 -17.22
C ASP A 89 6.89 12.39 -18.25
N ALA A 90 5.57 12.51 -18.31
CA ALA A 90 4.76 11.78 -19.28
C ALA A 90 5.12 12.18 -20.74
N THR A 91 5.35 13.48 -21.01
CA THR A 91 5.78 13.93 -22.34
C THR A 91 7.18 13.43 -22.70
N PHE A 92 8.10 13.41 -21.74
CA PHE A 92 9.45 12.87 -21.92
C PHE A 92 9.40 11.38 -22.28
N ASN A 93 8.61 10.58 -21.54
CA ASN A 93 8.48 9.15 -21.77
C ASN A 93 7.83 8.80 -23.13
N LEU A 94 7.01 9.71 -23.66
CA LEU A 94 6.29 9.54 -24.93
C LEU A 94 6.91 10.29 -26.11
N ASN A 95 8.04 10.98 -25.93
CA ASN A 95 8.68 11.82 -26.93
C ASN A 95 7.72 12.90 -27.51
N ILE A 96 6.88 13.49 -26.67
CA ILE A 96 5.94 14.56 -27.04
C ILE A 96 6.60 15.92 -26.83
N SER A 97 6.35 16.87 -27.72
CA SER A 97 6.85 18.26 -27.61
C SER A 97 6.31 18.92 -26.35
N PHE A 98 7.21 19.45 -25.51
CA PHE A 98 6.87 20.11 -24.25
C PHE A 98 7.39 21.55 -24.22
N LYS A 99 6.55 22.53 -23.87
CA LYS A 99 6.92 23.93 -23.70
C LYS A 99 6.51 24.45 -22.35
N GLN A 100 7.44 25.10 -21.66
CA GLN A 100 7.19 25.80 -20.39
C GLN A 100 8.03 27.10 -20.32
N PRO A 101 7.69 28.04 -19.43
CA PRO A 101 8.51 29.22 -19.17
C PRO A 101 9.91 28.88 -18.65
N ILE A 102 10.94 29.58 -19.09
CA ILE A 102 12.35 29.36 -18.74
C ILE A 102 12.58 29.40 -17.22
N TYR A 103 11.88 30.30 -16.51
CA TYR A 103 12.03 30.40 -15.04
C TYR A 103 11.61 29.11 -14.32
N LEU A 104 10.69 28.33 -14.90
CA LEU A 104 10.30 27.03 -14.33
C LEU A 104 11.41 25.98 -14.47
N ASP A 105 12.15 25.97 -15.55
CA ASP A 105 13.31 25.10 -15.73
C ASP A 105 14.38 25.40 -14.66
N PHE A 106 14.64 26.67 -14.40
CA PHE A 106 15.59 27.09 -13.37
C PHE A 106 15.14 26.64 -11.97
N LEU A 107 13.88 26.88 -11.60
CA LEU A 107 13.33 26.46 -10.30
C LEU A 107 13.36 24.95 -10.11
N LEU A 108 13.03 24.18 -11.15
CA LEU A 108 13.08 22.71 -11.10
C LEU A 108 14.52 22.22 -10.93
N SER A 109 15.47 22.79 -11.67
CA SER A 109 16.89 22.43 -11.54
C SER A 109 17.45 22.75 -10.14
N LEU A 110 17.08 23.88 -9.53
CA LEU A 110 17.49 24.23 -8.18
C LEU A 110 16.91 23.23 -7.15
N ARG A 111 15.61 22.94 -7.25
CA ARG A 111 14.95 21.97 -6.37
C ARG A 111 15.51 20.55 -6.54
N GLU A 112 15.84 20.15 -7.75
CA GLU A 112 16.52 18.87 -8.01
C GLU A 112 17.83 18.76 -7.24
N LYS A 113 18.68 19.80 -7.32
CA LYS A 113 19.95 19.83 -6.57
C LYS A 113 19.72 19.73 -5.07
N ILE A 114 18.76 20.48 -4.53
CA ILE A 114 18.40 20.43 -3.10
C ILE A 114 17.91 19.02 -2.71
N ASN A 115 17.07 18.39 -3.53
CA ASN A 115 16.57 17.04 -3.26
C ASN A 115 17.68 15.99 -3.31
N ASN A 116 18.62 16.10 -4.24
CA ASN A 116 19.76 15.20 -4.34
C ASN A 116 20.66 15.27 -3.09
N ILE A 117 20.97 16.50 -2.62
CA ILE A 117 21.72 16.70 -1.38
C ILE A 117 20.93 16.17 -0.17
N SER A 118 19.65 16.50 -0.07
CA SER A 118 18.76 16.02 1.00
C SER A 118 18.62 14.49 1.00
N SER A 119 18.61 13.85 -0.17
CA SER A 119 18.57 12.40 -0.30
C SER A 119 19.85 11.74 0.25
N LEU A 120 21.01 12.32 -0.04
CA LEU A 120 22.28 11.83 0.49
C LEU A 120 22.38 12.00 2.01
N ILE A 121 22.00 13.16 2.54
CA ILE A 121 21.97 13.41 3.99
C ILE A 121 21.01 12.45 4.68
N SER A 122 19.80 12.29 4.15
CA SER A 122 18.82 11.36 4.68
C SER A 122 19.32 9.92 4.66
N PHE A 123 19.93 9.50 3.57
CA PHE A 123 20.52 8.16 3.43
C PHE A 123 21.61 7.91 4.51
N ILE A 124 22.55 8.84 4.68
CA ILE A 124 23.62 8.72 5.70
C ILE A 124 23.01 8.68 7.11
N SER A 125 22.08 9.59 7.42
CA SER A 125 21.42 9.64 8.73
C SER A 125 20.69 8.34 9.05
N TYR A 126 19.93 7.81 8.10
CA TYR A 126 19.23 6.52 8.27
C TYR A 126 20.20 5.34 8.35
N LEU A 127 21.33 5.38 7.65
CA LEU A 127 22.37 4.37 7.79
C LEU A 127 22.90 4.32 9.22
N VAL A 128 23.26 5.48 9.78
CA VAL A 128 23.76 5.59 11.17
C VAL A 128 22.68 5.13 12.16
N MET A 129 21.45 5.64 12.04
CA MET A 129 20.32 5.22 12.89
C MET A 129 20.06 3.71 12.82
N THR A 130 20.12 3.13 11.62
CA THR A 130 19.94 1.69 11.44
C THR A 130 21.04 0.89 12.10
N LEU A 131 22.29 1.34 12.01
CA LEU A 131 23.41 0.68 12.68
C LEU A 131 23.24 0.67 14.21
N PHE A 132 22.88 1.79 14.81
CA PHE A 132 22.61 1.86 16.26
C PHE A 132 21.42 0.96 16.65
N PHE A 133 20.32 1.07 15.94
CA PHE A 133 19.12 0.26 16.21
C PHE A 133 19.41 -1.24 16.10
N MET A 134 20.11 -1.68 15.04
CA MET A 134 20.44 -3.10 14.84
C MET A 134 21.43 -3.61 15.89
N THR A 135 22.45 -2.83 16.24
CA THR A 135 23.37 -3.19 17.33
C THR A 135 22.62 -3.38 18.64
N TYR A 136 21.70 -2.47 18.97
CA TYR A 136 20.82 -2.59 20.13
C TYR A 136 19.95 -3.86 20.09
N GLN A 137 19.31 -4.15 18.94
CA GLN A 137 18.45 -5.32 18.77
C GLN A 137 19.24 -6.62 18.94
N ILE A 138 20.44 -6.70 18.37
CA ILE A 138 21.29 -7.89 18.48
C ILE A 138 21.74 -8.06 19.95
N PHE A 139 22.15 -6.99 20.62
CA PHE A 139 22.52 -7.03 22.03
C PHE A 139 21.36 -7.51 22.92
N LYS A 140 20.16 -6.98 22.70
CA LYS A 140 18.95 -7.34 23.45
C LYS A 140 18.56 -8.81 23.25
N ASN A 141 18.77 -9.36 22.05
CA ASN A 141 18.31 -10.69 21.68
C ASN A 141 19.43 -11.76 21.76
N HIS A 142 20.59 -11.44 22.31
CA HIS A 142 21.77 -12.33 22.34
C HIS A 142 21.64 -13.60 23.21
N LYS A 143 20.46 -13.92 23.72
CA LYS A 143 20.25 -15.16 24.43
C LYS A 143 20.15 -16.34 23.45
N PRO A 144 20.79 -17.50 23.75
CA PRO A 144 20.65 -18.67 22.91
C PRO A 144 19.15 -19.05 22.85
N LEU A 145 18.58 -18.89 21.68
CA LEU A 145 17.18 -19.19 21.44
C LEU A 145 17.04 -20.70 21.18
N ARG A 146 16.22 -21.37 21.98
CA ARG A 146 15.78 -22.72 21.67
C ARG A 146 14.56 -22.62 20.76
N ILE A 147 14.80 -22.50 19.47
CA ILE A 147 13.77 -22.47 18.45
C ILE A 147 13.61 -23.89 17.91
N ASP A 148 12.40 -24.41 17.91
CA ASP A 148 12.08 -25.68 17.31
C ASP A 148 11.94 -25.50 15.78
N ASN A 149 12.95 -25.92 15.03
CA ASN A 149 13.03 -25.77 13.58
C ASN A 149 12.12 -26.73 12.79
N ASN A 150 11.41 -27.64 13.47
CA ASN A 150 10.41 -28.52 12.85
C ASN A 150 9.00 -27.88 12.82
N LYS A 151 8.82 -26.75 13.49
CA LYS A 151 7.56 -26.01 13.44
C LYS A 151 7.45 -25.15 12.17
N LYS A 152 6.22 -24.83 11.77
CA LYS A 152 5.96 -23.90 10.66
C LYS A 152 6.30 -22.46 11.05
N PHE A 153 7.03 -21.77 10.19
CA PHE A 153 7.44 -20.39 10.42
C PHE A 153 6.47 -19.41 9.80
N ILE A 154 6.20 -18.34 10.52
CA ILE A 154 5.39 -17.22 10.06
C ILE A 154 6.19 -15.94 10.18
N ILE A 155 6.29 -15.17 9.09
CA ILE A 155 7.05 -13.92 9.01
C ILE A 155 6.09 -12.74 8.84
N VAL A 156 6.18 -11.76 9.74
CA VAL A 156 5.27 -10.62 9.80
C VAL A 156 6.04 -9.31 9.87
N HIS A 157 5.79 -8.42 8.91
CA HIS A 157 6.44 -7.10 8.83
C HIS A 157 5.50 -5.92 9.15
N CYS A 158 4.21 -6.17 9.43
CA CYS A 158 3.27 -5.09 9.74
C CYS A 158 2.26 -5.50 10.82
N LYS A 159 1.72 -4.50 11.53
CA LYS A 159 0.75 -4.71 12.62
C LYS A 159 -0.57 -5.33 12.13
N ALA A 160 -1.05 -4.90 10.96
CA ALA A 160 -2.28 -5.45 10.37
C ALA A 160 -2.13 -6.94 10.05
N GLY A 161 -0.99 -7.34 9.48
CA GLY A 161 -0.64 -8.74 9.25
C GLY A 161 -0.59 -9.56 10.53
N LEU A 162 0.00 -9.00 11.60
CA LEU A 162 0.06 -9.68 12.89
C LEU A 162 -1.32 -10.00 13.45
N ASN A 163 -2.26 -9.06 13.36
CA ASN A 163 -3.62 -9.28 13.86
C ASN A 163 -4.33 -10.43 13.11
N LYS A 164 -4.16 -10.50 11.79
CA LYS A 164 -4.70 -11.59 10.98
C LYS A 164 -4.05 -12.93 11.31
N ILE A 165 -2.74 -12.95 11.44
CA ILE A 165 -1.99 -14.18 11.76
C ILE A 165 -2.34 -14.73 13.14
N LYS A 166 -2.57 -13.89 14.14
CA LYS A 166 -3.04 -14.36 15.45
C LYS A 166 -4.35 -15.15 15.33
N LYS A 167 -5.30 -14.69 14.55
CA LYS A 167 -6.56 -15.40 14.30
C LYS A 167 -6.35 -16.67 13.47
N TYR A 168 -5.46 -16.63 12.47
CA TYR A 168 -5.08 -17.82 11.72
C TYR A 168 -4.49 -18.91 12.60
N ILE A 169 -3.59 -18.57 13.53
CA ILE A 169 -3.00 -19.51 14.49
C ILE A 169 -4.07 -20.09 15.41
N GLN A 170 -5.01 -19.28 15.90
CA GLN A 170 -6.14 -19.76 16.71
C GLN A 170 -6.97 -20.83 15.97
N LEU A 171 -7.12 -20.68 14.65
CA LEU A 171 -7.84 -21.66 13.81
C LEU A 171 -7.04 -22.95 13.58
N LYS A 172 -5.73 -22.84 13.32
CA LYS A 172 -4.87 -23.95 12.86
C LYS A 172 -4.09 -24.65 13.97
N GLY A 173 -4.10 -24.12 15.20
CA GLY A 173 -3.36 -24.67 16.36
C GLY A 173 -2.03 -23.98 16.65
N ASN A 174 -1.27 -24.53 17.63
CA ASN A 174 -0.11 -23.85 18.22
C ASN A 174 1.27 -24.26 17.64
N ASP A 175 1.33 -24.97 16.53
CA ASP A 175 2.57 -25.49 15.95
C ASP A 175 3.30 -24.48 15.04
N PHE A 176 3.22 -23.20 15.41
CA PHE A 176 3.84 -22.13 14.66
C PHE A 176 4.88 -21.37 15.47
N ILE A 177 5.88 -20.85 14.78
CA ILE A 177 6.84 -19.89 15.29
C ILE A 177 6.67 -18.58 14.55
N LEU A 178 6.44 -17.50 15.29
CA LEU A 178 6.30 -16.15 14.76
C LEU A 178 7.62 -15.41 14.77
N PHE A 179 8.03 -14.90 13.59
CA PHE A 179 9.06 -13.89 13.46
C PHE A 179 8.42 -12.54 13.12
N ILE A 180 8.53 -11.59 14.03
CA ILE A 180 7.89 -10.27 13.91
C ILE A 180 8.97 -9.20 13.75
N ASP A 181 8.79 -8.29 12.80
CA ASP A 181 9.65 -7.12 12.68
C ASP A 181 9.52 -6.26 13.96
N PRO A 182 10.64 -5.92 14.64
CA PRO A 182 10.60 -5.16 15.89
C PRO A 182 10.03 -3.75 15.77
N SER A 183 9.90 -3.21 14.56
CA SER A 183 9.17 -1.95 14.30
C SER A 183 7.66 -2.08 14.50
N VAL A 184 7.12 -3.31 14.49
CA VAL A 184 5.68 -3.60 14.62
C VAL A 184 5.22 -3.61 16.06
N LEU A 185 6.00 -4.25 16.94
CA LEU A 185 5.73 -4.34 18.36
C LEU A 185 7.03 -4.47 19.16
N PRO A 186 7.11 -3.90 20.39
CA PRO A 186 8.15 -4.27 21.32
C PRO A 186 7.96 -5.76 21.67
N ILE A 187 8.90 -6.61 21.24
CA ILE A 187 8.82 -8.04 21.43
C ILE A 187 9.48 -8.37 22.76
N ASN A 188 8.68 -8.86 23.71
CA ASN A 188 9.20 -9.69 24.78
C ASN A 188 9.19 -11.12 24.23
N ASN A 189 10.38 -11.72 24.06
CA ASN A 189 10.54 -13.09 23.55
C ASN A 189 9.74 -14.06 24.43
N ASN A 190 8.50 -14.32 24.05
CA ASN A 190 7.64 -15.34 24.66
C ASN A 190 7.80 -16.63 23.87
N GLN A 191 7.36 -17.77 24.47
CA GLN A 191 7.34 -19.05 23.77
C GLN A 191 6.69 -18.90 22.39
N ASN A 192 7.46 -19.24 21.33
CA ASN A 192 7.07 -19.20 19.92
C ASN A 192 6.91 -17.80 19.24
N CYS A 193 7.33 -16.71 19.88
CA CYS A 193 7.30 -15.38 19.28
C CYS A 193 8.65 -14.68 19.40
N TYR A 194 9.30 -14.39 18.29
CA TYR A 194 10.66 -13.87 18.20
C TYR A 194 10.73 -12.64 17.31
N SER A 195 11.76 -11.81 17.56
CA SER A 195 12.12 -10.77 16.59
C SER A 195 12.65 -11.38 15.30
N THR A 196 12.35 -10.80 14.13
CA THR A 196 12.99 -11.21 12.86
C THR A 196 14.52 -11.18 12.94
N TYR A 197 15.10 -10.36 13.84
CA TYR A 197 16.55 -10.25 14.02
C TYR A 197 17.13 -11.20 15.08
N SER A 198 16.32 -12.05 15.72
CA SER A 198 16.77 -12.97 16.76
C SER A 198 17.83 -13.98 16.28
N LEU A 199 17.83 -14.29 14.99
CA LEU A 199 18.80 -15.21 14.37
C LEU A 199 20.00 -14.48 13.73
N ILE A 200 20.14 -13.17 13.91
CA ILE A 200 21.37 -12.47 13.51
C ILE A 200 22.40 -12.65 14.63
N SER A 201 23.51 -13.31 14.29
CA SER A 201 24.64 -13.45 15.18
C SER A 201 25.53 -12.20 15.19
N TRP A 202 26.44 -12.11 16.17
CA TRP A 202 27.48 -11.06 16.18
C TRP A 202 28.39 -11.17 14.95
N THR A 203 28.70 -12.36 14.48
CA THR A 203 29.47 -12.59 13.24
C THR A 203 28.74 -12.02 12.04
N ASP A 204 27.42 -12.28 11.91
CA ASP A 204 26.59 -11.67 10.87
C ASP A 204 26.63 -10.14 10.90
N HIS A 205 26.52 -9.58 12.10
CA HIS A 205 26.55 -8.13 12.30
C HIS A 205 27.89 -7.54 11.83
N PHE A 206 29.01 -8.12 12.22
CA PHE A 206 30.34 -7.69 11.76
C PHE A 206 30.54 -7.84 10.25
N GLU A 207 30.04 -8.93 9.64
CA GLU A 207 30.03 -9.10 8.18
C GLU A 207 29.22 -8.01 7.46
N ILE A 208 28.05 -7.65 8.04
CA ILE A 208 27.23 -6.56 7.51
C ILE A 208 28.02 -5.25 7.65
N LEU A 209 28.58 -4.93 8.82
CA LEU A 209 29.33 -3.70 9.07
C LEU A 209 30.48 -3.52 8.08
N LYS A 210 31.24 -4.59 7.80
CA LYS A 210 32.33 -4.57 6.80
C LYS A 210 31.88 -4.23 5.39
N SER A 211 30.64 -4.54 5.05
CA SER A 211 30.11 -4.46 3.68
C SER A 211 28.98 -3.45 3.49
N ILE A 212 28.43 -2.88 4.58
CA ILE A 212 27.18 -2.10 4.52
C ILE A 212 27.29 -0.88 3.63
N PHE A 213 28.43 -0.13 3.71
CA PHE A 213 28.62 1.04 2.86
C PHE A 213 28.61 0.66 1.37
N LYS A 214 29.37 -0.40 0.99
CA LYS A 214 29.42 -0.87 -0.38
C LYS A 214 28.04 -1.37 -0.86
N LYS A 215 27.37 -2.20 -0.06
CA LYS A 215 26.04 -2.74 -0.39
C LYS A 215 24.98 -1.65 -0.47
N SER A 216 25.02 -0.68 0.45
CA SER A 216 24.10 0.43 0.44
C SER A 216 24.31 1.35 -0.76
N TYR A 217 25.57 1.60 -1.13
CA TYR A 217 25.91 2.38 -2.32
C TYR A 217 25.45 1.68 -3.61
N LEU A 218 25.69 0.38 -3.73
CA LEU A 218 25.19 -0.40 -4.88
C LEU A 218 23.66 -0.39 -4.94
N GLY A 219 22.96 -0.61 -3.81
CA GLY A 219 21.52 -0.52 -3.74
C GLY A 219 20.98 0.88 -4.09
N PHE A 220 21.72 1.94 -3.76
CA PHE A 220 21.39 3.30 -4.18
C PHE A 220 21.56 3.50 -5.70
N LEU A 221 22.61 2.94 -6.28
CA LEU A 221 22.80 2.99 -7.75
C LEU A 221 21.70 2.24 -8.48
N ASP A 222 21.37 1.01 -8.04
CA ASP A 222 20.28 0.22 -8.63
C ASP A 222 18.95 0.99 -8.55
N LEU A 223 18.66 1.57 -7.38
CA LEU A 223 17.48 2.41 -7.18
C LEU A 223 17.46 3.60 -8.14
N LYS A 224 18.59 4.31 -8.26
CA LYS A 224 18.73 5.46 -9.16
C LYS A 224 18.45 5.07 -10.60
N ILE A 225 19.00 3.93 -11.07
CA ILE A 225 18.80 3.47 -12.44
C ILE A 225 17.32 3.16 -12.70
N VAL A 226 16.67 2.40 -11.81
CA VAL A 226 15.23 2.06 -11.96
C VAL A 226 14.38 3.32 -12.06
N ILE A 227 14.64 4.30 -11.20
CA ILE A 227 13.86 5.54 -11.18
C ILE A 227 14.14 6.40 -12.41
N SER A 228 15.42 6.61 -12.78
CA SER A 228 15.80 7.48 -13.89
C SER A 228 15.38 6.95 -15.27
N ASN A 229 15.21 5.63 -15.41
CA ASN A 229 14.67 5.05 -16.63
C ASN A 229 13.17 5.31 -16.84
N ASN A 230 12.47 5.73 -15.80
CA ASN A 230 11.02 5.89 -15.83
C ASN A 230 10.55 7.33 -15.55
N CYS A 231 11.42 8.20 -15.07
CA CYS A 231 11.06 9.55 -14.65
C CYS A 231 12.13 10.58 -15.08
N SER A 232 11.73 11.83 -15.20
CA SER A 232 12.67 12.95 -15.36
C SER A 232 13.58 13.09 -14.14
N SER A 233 14.63 13.87 -14.29
CA SER A 233 15.63 14.12 -13.24
C SER A 233 15.02 14.64 -11.95
N TYR A 234 14.02 15.52 -12.02
CA TYR A 234 13.36 16.07 -10.85
C TYR A 234 12.55 15.03 -10.07
N THR A 235 11.65 14.30 -10.74
CA THR A 235 10.86 13.23 -10.11
C THR A 235 11.77 12.13 -9.59
N SER A 236 12.85 11.82 -10.31
CA SER A 236 13.89 10.90 -9.86
C SER A 236 14.51 11.35 -8.53
N SER A 237 14.80 12.65 -8.38
CA SER A 237 15.39 13.19 -7.14
C SER A 237 14.44 13.09 -5.94
N LEU A 238 13.13 13.30 -6.16
CA LEU A 238 12.10 13.12 -5.12
C LEU A 238 11.99 11.67 -4.66
N MET A 239 11.91 10.75 -5.60
CA MET A 239 11.82 9.32 -5.30
C MET A 239 13.09 8.78 -4.63
N LEU A 240 14.27 9.20 -5.08
CA LEU A 240 15.53 8.85 -4.42
C LEU A 240 15.54 9.30 -2.97
N LYS A 241 15.07 10.51 -2.66
CA LYS A 241 14.94 11.01 -1.29
C LYS A 241 14.01 10.13 -0.44
N GLU A 242 12.94 9.62 -1.00
CA GLU A 242 11.99 8.76 -0.27
C GLU A 242 12.52 7.35 -0.04
N PHE A 243 13.07 6.70 -1.07
CA PHE A 243 13.39 5.28 -1.01
C PHE A 243 14.80 4.97 -0.52
N SER A 244 15.80 5.85 -0.79
CA SER A 244 17.20 5.57 -0.43
C SER A 244 17.43 5.35 1.06
N LYS A 245 16.71 6.08 1.91
CA LYS A 245 16.77 5.95 3.37
C LYS A 245 16.41 4.55 3.88
N ARG A 246 15.68 3.74 3.10
CA ARG A 246 15.22 2.40 3.48
C ARG A 246 16.22 1.30 3.15
N ILE A 247 17.27 1.59 2.37
CA ILE A 247 18.26 0.61 1.90
C ILE A 247 19.01 -0.07 3.06
N PRO A 248 19.54 0.64 4.07
CA PRO A 248 20.27 -0.02 5.16
C PRO A 248 19.42 -1.02 5.93
N HIS A 249 18.17 -0.66 6.23
CA HIS A 249 17.22 -1.55 6.90
C HIS A 249 16.94 -2.81 6.07
N TYR A 250 16.77 -2.66 4.75
CA TYR A 250 16.58 -3.80 3.85
C TYR A 250 17.76 -4.78 3.89
N ILE A 251 19.01 -4.30 3.96
CA ILE A 251 20.21 -5.15 4.01
C ILE A 251 20.19 -6.05 5.25
N TYR A 252 19.85 -5.49 6.43
CA TYR A 252 19.71 -6.25 7.66
C TYR A 252 18.56 -7.25 7.61
N THR A 253 17.38 -6.80 7.16
CA THR A 253 16.22 -7.67 7.04
C THR A 253 16.48 -8.83 6.06
N LYS A 254 17.17 -8.58 4.94
CA LYS A 254 17.58 -9.63 4.02
C LYS A 254 18.48 -10.67 4.70
N ARG A 255 19.44 -10.25 5.54
CA ARG A 255 20.30 -11.21 6.30
C ARG A 255 19.46 -11.98 7.33
N ALA A 256 18.59 -11.29 8.08
CA ALA A 256 17.71 -11.92 9.04
C ALA A 256 16.83 -13.00 8.42
N MET A 257 16.18 -12.68 7.31
CA MET A 257 15.33 -13.64 6.59
C MET A 257 16.12 -14.81 6.01
N LYS A 258 17.34 -14.59 5.49
CA LYS A 258 18.24 -15.67 5.09
C LYS A 258 18.49 -16.63 6.24
N ASN A 259 18.82 -16.12 7.42
CA ASN A 259 19.05 -16.95 8.60
C ASN A 259 17.80 -17.71 9.02
N ILE A 260 16.63 -17.05 9.01
CA ILE A 260 15.35 -17.69 9.31
C ILE A 260 15.09 -18.87 8.36
N LEU A 261 15.18 -18.65 7.04
CA LEU A 261 14.87 -19.67 6.06
C LEU A 261 15.90 -20.80 6.02
N SER A 262 17.17 -20.50 6.28
CA SER A 262 18.23 -21.53 6.37
C SER A 262 18.11 -22.39 7.64
N PHE A 263 17.52 -21.85 8.72
CA PHE A 263 17.32 -22.53 9.99
C PHE A 263 16.09 -23.45 9.98
N MET A 264 15.13 -23.19 9.13
CA MET A 264 13.85 -23.86 9.04
C MET A 264 13.97 -25.22 8.34
N ASN A 265 13.45 -26.29 8.96
CA ASN A 265 13.40 -27.63 8.34
C ASN A 265 12.21 -27.79 7.40
N ASP A 266 11.03 -27.23 7.74
CA ASP A 266 9.84 -27.29 6.86
C ASP A 266 10.11 -26.59 5.52
N ASN A 267 9.48 -27.09 4.47
CA ASN A 267 9.54 -26.46 3.15
C ASN A 267 8.53 -25.33 2.97
N GLU A 268 7.55 -25.22 3.84
CA GLU A 268 6.52 -24.18 3.78
C GLU A 268 6.69 -23.15 4.89
N PHE A 269 6.56 -21.87 4.56
CA PHE A 269 6.44 -20.79 5.54
C PHE A 269 5.34 -19.81 5.13
N ILE A 270 4.82 -19.08 6.12
CA ILE A 270 3.72 -18.12 5.91
C ILE A 270 4.28 -16.70 6.00
N HIS A 271 3.80 -15.81 5.14
CA HIS A 271 4.05 -14.37 5.23
C HIS A 271 2.77 -13.54 4.99
N THR A 272 2.75 -12.31 5.49
CA THR A 272 1.61 -11.40 5.37
C THR A 272 1.78 -10.30 4.34
N GLU A 273 2.92 -10.30 3.68
CA GLU A 273 3.27 -9.26 2.71
C GLU A 273 2.66 -9.52 1.34
N LYS A 274 2.44 -8.44 0.61
CA LYS A 274 1.96 -8.51 -0.78
C LYS A 274 2.85 -7.70 -1.72
N GLU A 275 2.50 -6.43 -2.03
CA GLU A 275 3.21 -5.61 -3.02
C GLU A 275 4.51 -4.97 -2.53
N SER A 276 4.83 -5.07 -1.26
CA SER A 276 6.01 -4.44 -0.66
C SER A 276 7.32 -5.12 -1.06
N ARG A 277 8.44 -4.43 -0.81
CA ARG A 277 9.79 -5.02 -0.91
C ARG A 277 9.95 -6.30 -0.09
N TRP A 278 9.18 -6.45 0.98
CA TRP A 278 9.21 -7.64 1.82
C TRP A 278 8.57 -8.85 1.15
N GLY A 279 7.47 -8.66 0.42
CA GLY A 279 6.87 -9.71 -0.41
C GLY A 279 7.83 -10.18 -1.51
N ALA A 280 8.45 -9.24 -2.22
CA ALA A 280 9.47 -9.55 -3.22
C ALA A 280 10.68 -10.28 -2.60
N LEU A 281 11.13 -9.86 -1.41
CA LEU A 281 12.23 -10.51 -0.68
C LEU A 281 11.87 -11.93 -0.23
N CYS A 282 10.65 -12.14 0.30
CA CYS A 282 10.17 -13.46 0.69
C CYS A 282 10.22 -14.43 -0.51
N ASN A 283 9.72 -13.99 -1.66
CA ASN A 283 9.68 -14.82 -2.86
C ASN A 283 11.07 -15.12 -3.44
N ASP A 284 11.97 -14.12 -3.51
CA ASP A 284 13.35 -14.28 -4.00
C ASP A 284 14.16 -15.24 -3.11
N LEU A 285 14.07 -15.08 -1.80
CA LEU A 285 14.76 -15.94 -0.85
C LEU A 285 14.17 -17.35 -0.81
N ALA A 286 12.84 -17.48 -0.91
CA ALA A 286 12.19 -18.78 -0.97
C ALA A 286 12.74 -19.63 -2.13
N LYS A 287 12.86 -19.04 -3.32
CA LYS A 287 13.49 -19.70 -4.48
C LYS A 287 14.94 -20.11 -4.19
N SER A 288 15.71 -19.24 -3.53
CA SER A 288 17.12 -19.50 -3.21
C SER A 288 17.32 -20.62 -2.18
N TYR A 289 16.37 -20.86 -1.30
CA TYR A 289 16.41 -21.87 -0.25
C TYR A 289 15.48 -23.06 -0.49
N ASN A 290 14.91 -23.16 -1.69
CA ASN A 290 13.94 -24.19 -2.07
C ASN A 290 12.80 -24.32 -1.05
N LYS A 291 12.18 -23.16 -0.70
CA LYS A 291 11.06 -23.06 0.21
C LYS A 291 9.82 -22.56 -0.52
N ASN A 292 8.64 -22.95 -0.02
CA ASN A 292 7.34 -22.62 -0.58
C ASN A 292 6.63 -21.58 0.29
N PRO A 293 6.63 -20.29 -0.10
CA PRO A 293 5.93 -19.27 0.66
C PRO A 293 4.41 -19.36 0.46
N ILE A 294 3.68 -19.28 1.57
CA ILE A 294 2.21 -19.18 1.61
C ILE A 294 1.86 -17.74 1.99
N GLY A 295 1.14 -17.04 1.12
CA GLY A 295 0.70 -15.67 1.35
C GLY A 295 -0.64 -15.61 2.08
N ILE A 296 -0.71 -14.86 3.18
CA ILE A 296 -1.96 -14.42 3.83
C ILE A 296 -1.92 -12.88 3.86
N PRO A 297 -2.34 -12.19 2.79
CA PRO A 297 -2.19 -10.74 2.67
C PRO A 297 -2.90 -9.96 3.78
N HIS A 298 -2.27 -8.91 4.27
CA HIS A 298 -2.82 -8.07 5.31
C HIS A 298 -3.87 -7.05 4.83
N GLY A 299 -3.98 -6.81 3.52
CA GLY A 299 -4.94 -5.90 2.89
C GLY A 299 -5.61 -6.53 1.67
N LEU A 300 -6.45 -5.76 0.99
CA LEU A 300 -7.12 -6.18 -0.23
C LEU A 300 -6.10 -6.30 -1.37
N GLU A 301 -6.32 -7.25 -2.25
CA GLU A 301 -5.51 -7.46 -3.45
C GLU A 301 -5.78 -6.36 -4.48
N TYR A 302 -4.70 -5.88 -5.12
CA TYR A 302 -4.80 -4.98 -6.26
C TYR A 302 -4.99 -5.79 -7.55
N ALA A 303 -5.92 -5.37 -8.40
CA ALA A 303 -6.07 -5.89 -9.77
C ALA A 303 -4.95 -5.40 -10.70
N ILE A 304 -3.72 -5.38 -10.23
CA ILE A 304 -2.53 -4.85 -10.91
C ILE A 304 -1.49 -5.96 -11.04
N LYS A 305 -0.87 -6.06 -12.21
CA LYS A 305 0.30 -6.90 -12.43
C LYS A 305 1.55 -6.14 -11.97
N PHE A 306 2.23 -6.68 -10.96
CA PHE A 306 3.44 -6.08 -10.42
C PHE A 306 4.69 -6.45 -11.24
N PRO A 307 5.68 -5.54 -11.35
CA PRO A 307 6.93 -5.81 -12.06
C PRO A 307 7.77 -6.91 -11.43
N LEU A 308 7.82 -6.97 -10.09
CA LEU A 308 8.47 -8.05 -9.36
C LEU A 308 7.43 -9.04 -8.86
N GLU A 309 7.77 -10.30 -8.99
CA GLU A 309 6.96 -11.36 -8.43
C GLU A 309 7.01 -11.34 -6.91
N ILE A 310 5.83 -11.25 -6.29
CA ILE A 310 5.67 -11.11 -4.84
C ILE A 310 4.86 -12.24 -4.23
N PHE A 311 4.20 -13.04 -5.06
CA PHE A 311 3.35 -14.11 -4.60
C PHE A 311 4.13 -15.42 -4.51
N GLY A 312 3.92 -16.11 -3.39
CA GLY A 312 4.36 -17.48 -3.26
C GLY A 312 3.59 -18.44 -4.18
N GLU A 313 3.79 -19.72 -4.00
CA GLU A 313 3.05 -20.72 -4.76
C GLU A 313 1.57 -20.75 -4.42
N LYS A 314 1.23 -20.45 -3.16
CA LYS A 314 -0.14 -20.42 -2.64
C LYS A 314 -0.45 -19.09 -1.95
N VAL A 315 -1.58 -18.48 -2.30
CA VAL A 315 -2.03 -17.22 -1.72
C VAL A 315 -3.50 -17.30 -1.35
N TYR A 316 -3.82 -16.98 -0.10
CA TYR A 316 -5.20 -16.90 0.37
C TYR A 316 -5.80 -15.53 0.04
N CYS A 317 -6.76 -15.50 -0.87
CA CYS A 317 -7.45 -14.28 -1.28
C CYS A 317 -8.53 -13.85 -0.31
N THR A 318 -8.80 -12.54 -0.26
CA THR A 318 -9.80 -11.94 0.63
C THR A 318 -11.24 -12.15 0.16
N SER A 319 -11.46 -12.47 -1.13
CA SER A 319 -12.78 -12.75 -1.70
C SER A 319 -12.70 -13.63 -2.95
N VAL A 320 -13.83 -14.18 -3.37
CA VAL A 320 -13.97 -14.92 -4.63
C VAL A 320 -13.62 -14.06 -5.85
N ASN A 321 -14.02 -12.78 -5.82
CA ASN A 321 -13.71 -11.85 -6.90
C ASN A 321 -12.19 -11.56 -6.99
N ALA A 322 -11.52 -11.45 -5.85
CA ALA A 322 -10.05 -11.33 -5.80
C ALA A 322 -9.37 -12.60 -6.33
N GLU A 323 -9.81 -13.78 -5.90
CA GLU A 323 -9.29 -15.05 -6.41
C GLU A 323 -9.38 -15.13 -7.93
N ARG A 324 -10.57 -14.88 -8.50
CA ARG A 324 -10.79 -14.89 -9.95
C ARG A 324 -9.90 -13.90 -10.69
N LYS A 325 -9.81 -12.65 -10.19
CA LYS A 325 -9.00 -11.61 -10.82
C LYS A 325 -7.51 -11.92 -10.75
N MET A 326 -7.03 -12.41 -9.60
CA MET A 326 -5.61 -12.73 -9.39
C MET A 326 -5.19 -13.95 -10.22
N LYS A 327 -6.02 -14.98 -10.35
CA LYS A 327 -5.78 -16.12 -11.27
C LYS A 327 -5.63 -15.67 -12.73
N ASN A 328 -6.42 -14.69 -13.16
CA ASN A 328 -6.30 -14.15 -14.53
C ASN A 328 -5.00 -13.34 -14.72
N LEU A 329 -4.54 -12.61 -13.71
CA LEU A 329 -3.32 -11.81 -13.77
C LEU A 329 -2.03 -12.64 -13.62
N TYR A 330 -2.12 -13.74 -12.86
CA TYR A 330 -1.00 -14.62 -12.49
C TYR A 330 -1.40 -16.09 -12.61
N PRO A 331 -1.61 -16.59 -13.84
CA PRO A 331 -2.15 -17.93 -14.06
C PRO A 331 -1.25 -19.06 -13.55
N GLU A 332 0.04 -18.77 -13.35
CA GLU A 332 1.04 -19.70 -12.82
C GLU A 332 1.02 -19.86 -11.29
N ARG A 333 0.12 -19.12 -10.59
CA ARG A 333 0.04 -19.11 -9.12
C ARG A 333 -1.27 -19.68 -8.62
N ASN A 334 -1.21 -20.30 -7.44
CA ASN A 334 -2.38 -20.86 -6.80
C ASN A 334 -3.04 -19.85 -5.84
N PHE A 335 -3.99 -19.09 -6.35
CA PHE A 335 -4.84 -18.20 -5.56
C PHE A 335 -6.08 -18.97 -5.08
N ILE A 336 -6.38 -18.88 -3.79
CA ILE A 336 -7.45 -19.64 -3.14
C ILE A 336 -8.28 -18.71 -2.26
N TYR A 337 -9.57 -18.70 -2.43
CA TYR A 337 -10.51 -18.16 -1.47
C TYR A 337 -10.99 -19.27 -0.53
N ASP A 338 -10.75 -19.11 0.75
CA ASP A 338 -11.21 -20.00 1.82
C ASP A 338 -12.17 -19.22 2.72
N SER A 339 -13.47 -19.46 2.57
CA SER A 339 -14.53 -18.73 3.30
C SER A 339 -14.40 -18.89 4.82
N LYS A 340 -14.08 -20.11 5.29
CA LYS A 340 -13.91 -20.37 6.73
C LYS A 340 -12.71 -19.62 7.31
N LEU A 341 -11.60 -19.55 6.56
CA LEU A 341 -10.44 -18.78 6.95
C LEU A 341 -10.77 -17.28 7.01
N GLN A 342 -11.46 -16.75 6.00
CA GLN A 342 -11.82 -15.33 5.97
C GLN A 342 -12.82 -14.98 7.07
N GLU A 343 -13.78 -15.83 7.34
CA GLU A 343 -14.70 -15.66 8.46
C GLU A 343 -13.95 -15.56 9.80
N VAL A 344 -13.01 -16.46 10.09
CA VAL A 344 -12.21 -16.39 11.32
C VAL A 344 -11.34 -15.14 11.35
N ILE A 345 -10.73 -14.76 10.23
CA ILE A 345 -9.87 -13.58 10.15
C ILE A 345 -10.66 -12.29 10.40
N TYR A 346 -11.87 -12.17 9.87
CA TYR A 346 -12.62 -10.91 9.87
C TYR A 346 -13.69 -10.82 10.95
N SER A 347 -14.25 -11.93 11.45
CA SER A 347 -15.27 -11.89 12.51
C SER A 347 -14.72 -11.36 13.84
N CYS A 348 -15.53 -10.65 14.57
CA CYS A 348 -15.19 -10.00 15.83
C CYS A 348 -15.95 -10.53 17.04
N ASN A 349 -16.72 -11.62 16.94
CA ASN A 349 -17.42 -12.31 18.06
C ASN A 349 -17.89 -11.34 19.18
N ILE A 350 -18.72 -10.37 18.83
CA ILE A 350 -19.42 -9.54 19.81
C ILE A 350 -20.89 -9.92 19.72
N ASN A 351 -21.40 -10.52 20.80
CA ASN A 351 -22.83 -10.66 21.00
C ASN A 351 -23.35 -9.29 21.46
N ASP A 352 -23.88 -8.52 20.54
CA ASP A 352 -24.45 -7.23 20.86
C ASP A 352 -25.89 -7.19 20.32
N ASP A 353 -26.85 -7.32 21.26
CA ASP A 353 -28.30 -7.16 21.00
C ASP A 353 -28.70 -5.68 20.91
N THR A 354 -27.74 -4.77 20.76
CA THR A 354 -27.98 -3.34 20.71
C THR A 354 -28.54 -2.90 19.36
N LYS A 355 -29.31 -1.81 19.36
CA LYS A 355 -29.78 -1.14 18.14
C LYS A 355 -28.58 -0.78 17.25
N ARG A 356 -28.66 -1.09 15.96
CA ARG A 356 -27.64 -0.74 14.96
C ARG A 356 -27.34 0.74 14.97
N LYS A 357 -26.06 1.09 15.01
CA LYS A 357 -25.55 2.45 14.89
C LYS A 357 -25.07 2.70 13.46
N ILE A 358 -25.11 3.95 13.06
CA ILE A 358 -24.49 4.38 11.80
C ILE A 358 -23.06 4.79 12.12
N ILE A 359 -22.06 4.16 11.48
CA ILE A 359 -20.65 4.42 11.70
C ILE A 359 -20.01 4.85 10.39
N PHE A 360 -19.41 6.03 10.37
CA PHE A 360 -18.61 6.51 9.26
C PHE A 360 -17.12 6.23 9.55
N PHE A 361 -16.46 5.47 8.68
CA PHE A 361 -15.03 5.16 8.78
C PHE A 361 -14.24 6.07 7.86
N THR A 362 -13.28 6.84 8.42
CA THR A 362 -12.41 7.72 7.62
C THR A 362 -11.31 6.95 6.91
N GLU A 363 -10.74 7.52 5.83
CA GLU A 363 -9.68 6.87 5.06
C GLU A 363 -8.26 7.20 5.51
N GLY A 364 -8.07 8.29 6.23
CA GLY A 364 -6.77 8.75 6.69
C GLY A 364 -5.83 9.35 5.65
N ARG A 365 -6.20 9.34 4.38
CA ARG A 365 -5.38 9.92 3.29
C ARG A 365 -6.03 11.09 2.57
N ASN A 366 -7.35 11.14 2.55
CA ASN A 366 -8.13 12.19 1.87
C ASN A 366 -9.20 12.74 2.79
N HIS A 367 -8.75 13.32 3.91
CA HIS A 367 -9.59 13.84 4.97
C HIS A 367 -10.56 14.95 4.50
N PHE A 368 -10.22 15.74 3.47
CA PHE A 368 -11.13 16.79 2.96
C PHE A 368 -12.45 16.21 2.44
N LYS A 369 -12.40 15.09 1.70
CA LYS A 369 -13.63 14.45 1.20
C LYS A 369 -14.41 13.77 2.30
N ASP A 370 -13.73 13.15 3.25
CA ASP A 370 -14.37 12.58 4.43
C ASP A 370 -15.05 13.68 5.24
N GLU A 371 -14.39 14.82 5.44
CA GLU A 371 -14.95 15.99 6.13
C GLU A 371 -16.18 16.55 5.41
N GLU A 372 -16.15 16.63 4.08
CA GLU A 372 -17.30 17.08 3.28
C GLU A 372 -18.52 16.16 3.49
N ILE A 373 -18.34 14.83 3.45
CA ILE A 373 -19.41 13.86 3.70
C ILE A 373 -19.93 14.01 5.13
N ILE A 374 -19.03 14.05 6.11
CA ILE A 374 -19.37 14.21 7.53
C ILE A 374 -20.22 15.48 7.76
N ASN A 375 -19.80 16.61 7.20
CA ASN A 375 -20.52 17.87 7.33
C ASN A 375 -21.92 17.82 6.70
N GLN A 376 -22.10 17.10 5.60
CA GLN A 376 -23.42 16.90 4.99
C GLN A 376 -24.33 16.02 5.87
N LEU A 377 -23.79 14.97 6.51
CA LEU A 377 -24.52 14.12 7.46
C LEU A 377 -24.96 14.93 8.68
N ILE A 378 -24.08 15.79 9.25
CA ILE A 378 -24.39 16.70 10.35
C ILE A 378 -25.52 17.66 9.97
N LYS A 379 -25.40 18.36 8.85
CA LYS A 379 -26.44 19.31 8.35
C LYS A 379 -27.79 18.62 8.15
N SER A 380 -27.79 17.34 7.80
CA SER A 380 -29.01 16.54 7.61
C SER A 380 -29.52 15.90 8.89
N LYS A 381 -28.94 16.25 10.06
CA LYS A 381 -29.33 15.75 11.39
C LYS A 381 -29.36 14.21 11.51
N ILE A 382 -28.48 13.53 10.78
CA ILE A 382 -28.30 12.09 10.91
C ILE A 382 -27.52 11.81 12.21
N ASP A 383 -28.03 10.90 13.05
CA ASP A 383 -27.30 10.43 14.24
C ASP A 383 -26.29 9.35 13.85
N PHE A 384 -25.02 9.66 13.92
CA PHE A 384 -23.94 8.77 13.52
C PHE A 384 -22.70 8.94 14.40
N TYR A 385 -21.79 7.99 14.30
CA TYR A 385 -20.47 7.99 14.94
C TYR A 385 -19.37 8.01 13.88
N ILE A 386 -18.23 8.57 14.24
CA ILE A 386 -17.01 8.52 13.42
C ILE A 386 -16.02 7.52 14.02
N LYS A 387 -15.47 6.65 13.18
CA LYS A 387 -14.31 5.83 13.49
C LYS A 387 -13.12 6.28 12.66
N LEU A 388 -12.14 6.91 13.32
CA LEU A 388 -10.93 7.36 12.65
C LEU A 388 -10.09 6.16 12.18
N HIS A 389 -9.54 6.28 10.98
CA HIS A 389 -8.52 5.34 10.48
C HIS A 389 -7.27 5.38 11.39
N PRO A 390 -6.52 4.28 11.59
CA PRO A 390 -5.32 4.26 12.44
C PRO A 390 -4.21 5.27 12.05
N LEU A 391 -4.18 5.72 10.81
CA LEU A 391 -3.25 6.73 10.29
C LEU A 391 -3.85 8.14 10.29
N ASP A 392 -5.06 8.31 10.81
CA ASP A 392 -5.78 9.57 10.80
C ASP A 392 -5.77 10.23 12.18
N SER A 393 -5.95 11.54 12.21
CA SER A 393 -5.98 12.34 13.44
C SER A 393 -7.17 13.28 13.43
N LEU A 394 -7.77 13.48 14.59
CA LEU A 394 -8.84 14.44 14.76
C LEU A 394 -8.43 15.86 14.35
N SER A 395 -7.15 16.20 14.51
CA SER A 395 -6.59 17.50 14.09
C SER A 395 -6.67 17.76 12.59
N ASN A 396 -6.94 16.74 11.77
CA ASN A 396 -7.12 16.89 10.33
C ASN A 396 -8.51 17.40 9.94
N TYR A 397 -9.45 17.53 10.89
CA TYR A 397 -10.84 17.85 10.66
C TYR A 397 -11.25 19.11 11.42
N SER A 398 -12.06 19.95 10.78
CA SER A 398 -12.71 21.12 11.40
C SER A 398 -14.17 20.76 11.75
N LEU A 399 -14.35 19.81 12.69
CA LEU A 399 -15.68 19.30 13.05
C LEU A 399 -16.27 20.03 14.25
N GLU A 400 -17.61 20.09 14.31
CA GLU A 400 -18.33 20.59 15.47
C GLU A 400 -18.12 19.71 16.71
N SER A 401 -18.18 20.30 17.91
CA SER A 401 -17.99 19.59 19.19
C SER A 401 -19.06 18.54 19.48
N SER A 402 -20.17 18.56 18.76
CA SER A 402 -21.29 17.63 18.88
C SER A 402 -21.06 16.25 18.24
N VAL A 403 -19.98 16.08 17.49
CA VAL A 403 -19.70 14.83 16.75
C VAL A 403 -19.29 13.73 17.71
N LYS A 404 -19.90 12.55 17.55
CA LYS A 404 -19.64 11.37 18.36
C LYS A 404 -18.54 10.51 17.75
N PHE A 405 -17.62 10.00 18.58
CA PHE A 405 -16.54 9.11 18.14
C PHE A 405 -16.67 7.72 18.78
N ILE A 406 -16.30 6.70 18.03
CA ILE A 406 -16.18 5.33 18.53
C ILE A 406 -14.71 4.89 18.40
N HIS A 407 -14.08 4.53 19.54
CA HIS A 407 -12.66 4.19 19.57
C HIS A 407 -12.41 2.70 19.39
N ASP A 408 -13.25 1.86 19.95
CA ASP A 408 -13.11 0.43 19.80
C ASP A 408 -13.51 -0.04 18.41
N TYR A 409 -12.57 -0.73 17.76
CA TYR A 409 -12.76 -1.24 16.41
C TYR A 409 -13.85 -2.31 16.33
N ARG A 410 -13.88 -3.21 17.32
CA ARG A 410 -14.80 -4.35 17.30
C ARG A 410 -16.24 -3.86 17.44
N SER A 411 -16.49 -2.96 18.40
CA SER A 411 -17.80 -2.32 18.57
C SER A 411 -18.23 -1.49 17.35
N ALA A 412 -17.27 -0.91 16.63
CA ALA A 412 -17.58 -0.12 15.44
C ALA A 412 -18.03 -0.98 14.25
N ILE A 413 -17.44 -2.18 14.09
CA ILE A 413 -17.69 -3.00 12.90
C ILE A 413 -18.80 -4.03 13.10
N SER A 414 -19.23 -4.33 14.34
CA SER A 414 -20.20 -5.39 14.62
C SER A 414 -21.61 -4.88 14.72
N ASN A 415 -22.54 -5.50 13.98
CA ASN A 415 -23.98 -5.25 13.98
C ASN A 415 -24.36 -3.77 13.74
N ASN A 416 -23.66 -3.09 12.83
CA ASN A 416 -23.85 -1.66 12.54
C ASN A 416 -24.07 -1.40 11.04
N VAL A 417 -24.46 -0.18 10.69
CA VAL A 417 -24.36 0.35 9.32
C VAL A 417 -22.97 0.96 9.17
N CYS A 418 -22.10 0.33 8.41
CA CYS A 418 -20.70 0.71 8.23
C CYS A 418 -20.53 1.46 6.91
N ILE A 419 -20.27 2.77 6.97
CA ILE A 419 -20.10 3.62 5.81
C ILE A 419 -18.62 3.92 5.63
N ALA A 420 -18.08 3.68 4.45
CA ALA A 420 -16.74 4.10 4.07
C ALA A 420 -16.69 4.39 2.57
N ARG A 421 -15.66 5.05 2.08
CA ARG A 421 -15.50 5.29 0.64
C ARG A 421 -14.97 4.02 -0.05
N ASN A 422 -13.74 3.63 0.21
CA ASN A 422 -13.04 2.53 -0.49
C ASN A 422 -12.13 1.71 0.44
N SER A 423 -12.56 1.51 1.67
CA SER A 423 -11.80 0.82 2.73
C SER A 423 -12.07 -0.70 2.77
N SER A 424 -11.06 -1.48 3.20
CA SER A 424 -11.22 -2.91 3.52
C SER A 424 -12.29 -3.18 4.58
N ILE A 425 -12.63 -2.18 5.38
CA ILE A 425 -13.67 -2.26 6.40
C ILE A 425 -15.03 -2.68 5.81
N LEU A 426 -15.30 -2.30 4.55
CA LEU A 426 -16.53 -2.67 3.85
C LEU A 426 -16.64 -4.20 3.67
N LEU A 427 -15.53 -4.86 3.28
CA LEU A 427 -15.49 -6.31 3.21
C LEU A 427 -15.53 -6.93 4.61
N GLU A 428 -14.78 -6.39 5.57
CA GLU A 428 -14.75 -6.89 6.94
C GLU A 428 -16.12 -6.82 7.62
N SER A 429 -16.93 -5.80 7.31
CA SER A 429 -18.29 -5.62 7.81
C SER A 429 -19.24 -6.76 7.40
N THR A 430 -19.02 -7.37 6.23
CA THR A 430 -19.86 -8.50 5.76
C THR A 430 -19.78 -9.73 6.67
N TYR A 431 -18.66 -9.88 7.39
CA TYR A 431 -18.44 -10.99 8.34
C TYR A 431 -18.87 -10.67 9.78
N ASN A 432 -19.46 -9.49 10.02
CA ASN A 432 -19.77 -8.98 11.35
C ASN A 432 -21.25 -8.58 11.53
N ASN A 433 -22.16 -9.19 10.75
CA ASN A 433 -23.59 -8.89 10.75
C ASN A 433 -23.90 -7.40 10.53
N SER A 434 -23.03 -6.68 9.83
CA SER A 434 -23.17 -5.25 9.54
C SER A 434 -23.59 -5.00 8.10
N ILE A 435 -24.14 -3.82 7.85
CA ILE A 435 -24.53 -3.39 6.50
C ILE A 435 -23.40 -2.49 5.96
N PRO A 436 -22.56 -2.99 5.05
CA PRO A 436 -21.50 -2.21 4.44
C PRO A 436 -22.03 -1.30 3.33
N ILE A 437 -21.72 -0.01 3.43
CA ILE A 437 -22.07 1.00 2.42
C ILE A 437 -20.81 1.65 1.89
N SER A 438 -20.52 1.45 0.62
CA SER A 438 -19.50 2.20 -0.10
C SER A 438 -20.09 3.47 -0.65
N ILE A 439 -19.68 4.62 -0.11
CA ILE A 439 -20.06 5.94 -0.65
C ILE A 439 -19.04 6.36 -1.72
N ILE A 440 -19.50 6.43 -2.96
CA ILE A 440 -18.70 6.77 -4.14
C ILE A 440 -19.00 8.23 -4.50
N VAL A 441 -18.08 9.12 -4.16
CA VAL A 441 -18.28 10.56 -4.35
C VAL A 441 -17.55 11.12 -5.59
N ASP A 442 -16.61 10.35 -6.14
CA ASP A 442 -15.85 10.75 -7.32
C ASP A 442 -15.40 9.55 -8.17
N SER A 443 -14.78 9.85 -9.31
CA SER A 443 -14.28 8.84 -10.27
C SER A 443 -13.14 8.01 -9.69
N MET A 444 -12.34 8.54 -8.74
CA MET A 444 -11.29 7.77 -8.08
C MET A 444 -11.88 6.72 -7.14
N ASP A 445 -12.90 7.06 -6.34
CA ASP A 445 -13.61 6.10 -5.50
C ASP A 445 -14.23 5.00 -6.37
N LYS A 446 -14.87 5.41 -7.48
CA LYS A 446 -15.45 4.46 -8.45
C LYS A 446 -14.38 3.54 -9.04
N PHE A 447 -13.25 4.09 -9.48
CA PHE A 447 -12.15 3.31 -10.02
C PHE A 447 -11.62 2.29 -9.00
N ILE A 448 -11.44 2.70 -7.76
CA ILE A 448 -10.96 1.83 -6.68
C ILE A 448 -11.96 0.71 -6.40
N CYS A 449 -13.25 1.06 -6.23
CA CYS A 449 -14.28 0.09 -5.83
C CYS A 449 -14.71 -0.85 -6.97
N ASP A 450 -14.68 -0.39 -8.23
CA ASP A 450 -15.17 -1.19 -9.36
C ASP A 450 -14.05 -2.00 -10.02
N PHE A 451 -12.82 -1.47 -10.05
CA PHE A 451 -11.76 -2.05 -10.86
C PHE A 451 -10.50 -2.43 -10.09
N LEU A 452 -10.03 -1.57 -9.17
CA LEU A 452 -8.72 -1.71 -8.54
C LEU A 452 -8.71 -2.75 -7.41
N TYR A 453 -9.74 -2.76 -6.55
CA TYR A 453 -9.88 -3.73 -5.47
C TYR A 453 -11.03 -4.70 -5.75
N PRO A 454 -10.76 -5.88 -6.32
CA PRO A 454 -11.82 -6.82 -6.68
C PRO A 454 -12.71 -7.22 -5.50
N SER A 455 -12.17 -7.22 -4.29
CA SER A 455 -12.92 -7.57 -3.08
C SER A 455 -13.95 -6.53 -2.67
N LEU A 456 -13.82 -5.27 -3.10
CA LEU A 456 -14.84 -4.24 -2.88
C LEU A 456 -16.01 -4.33 -3.88
N ASN A 457 -15.87 -5.13 -4.92
CA ASN A 457 -16.96 -5.47 -5.83
C ASN A 457 -17.72 -6.72 -5.35
N HIS A 458 -18.04 -6.77 -4.06
CA HIS A 458 -18.77 -7.84 -3.39
C HIS A 458 -20.28 -7.49 -3.37
N GLU A 459 -21.14 -8.46 -3.64
CA GLU A 459 -22.60 -8.26 -3.73
C GLU A 459 -23.24 -7.71 -2.45
N ALA A 460 -22.69 -8.07 -1.28
CA ALA A 460 -23.17 -7.58 0.01
C ALA A 460 -22.79 -6.12 0.28
N ILE A 461 -21.88 -5.50 -0.51
CA ILE A 461 -21.49 -4.10 -0.34
C ILE A 461 -22.42 -3.20 -1.14
N LEU A 462 -23.25 -2.42 -0.44
CA LEU A 462 -24.16 -1.49 -1.07
C LEU A 462 -23.37 -0.27 -1.59
N LYS A 463 -23.37 -0.06 -2.90
CA LYS A 463 -22.73 1.11 -3.53
C LYS A 463 -23.73 2.26 -3.67
N ILE A 464 -23.36 3.42 -3.16
CA ILE A 464 -24.14 4.66 -3.22
C ILE A 464 -23.31 5.75 -3.89
N TYR A 465 -23.84 6.40 -4.91
CA TYR A 465 -23.09 7.27 -5.81
C TYR A 465 -23.25 8.77 -5.49
N SER A 466 -23.93 9.12 -4.38
CA SER A 466 -23.98 10.51 -3.92
C SER A 466 -24.32 10.59 -2.43
N VAL A 467 -23.81 11.62 -1.76
CA VAL A 467 -24.13 11.88 -0.34
C VAL A 467 -25.63 12.14 -0.16
N LYS A 468 -26.27 12.77 -1.14
CA LYS A 468 -27.74 13.01 -1.12
C LYS A 468 -28.53 11.70 -1.11
N GLU A 469 -28.13 10.71 -1.92
CA GLU A 469 -28.74 9.37 -1.91
C GLU A 469 -28.51 8.67 -0.57
N LEU A 470 -27.29 8.74 -0.03
CA LEU A 470 -26.96 8.19 1.28
C LEU A 470 -27.89 8.75 2.36
N ILE A 471 -27.98 10.08 2.46
CA ILE A 471 -28.84 10.77 3.41
C ILE A 471 -30.31 10.34 3.27
N ASN A 472 -30.82 10.28 2.04
CA ASN A 472 -32.21 9.85 1.79
C ASN A 472 -32.47 8.43 2.29
N ARG A 473 -31.54 7.49 2.09
CA ARG A 473 -31.68 6.11 2.56
C ARG A 473 -31.61 6.01 4.08
N LEU A 474 -30.65 6.71 4.71
CA LEU A 474 -30.51 6.76 6.17
C LEU A 474 -31.73 7.38 6.86
N SER A 475 -32.27 8.48 6.33
CA SER A 475 -33.45 9.18 6.89
C SER A 475 -34.73 8.36 6.82
N LYS A 476 -34.87 7.48 5.81
CA LYS A 476 -36.06 6.67 5.61
C LYS A 476 -35.97 5.28 6.26
N ASN A 477 -34.88 4.98 6.99
CA ASN A 477 -34.59 3.63 7.52
C ASN A 477 -34.73 2.51 6.47
N ILE A 478 -34.36 2.78 5.20
CA ILE A 478 -34.44 1.84 4.07
C ILE A 478 -33.08 1.11 3.93
N LEU A 479 -32.51 0.66 5.03
CA LEU A 479 -31.23 -0.09 5.03
C LEU A 479 -31.37 -1.38 5.81
#